data_3c01e837edc312ff6b82d49d1bd899f5
#
_entry.id   3c01e837edc312ff6b82d49d1bd899f5
#
_cell.length_a   1.000
_cell.length_b   1.000
_cell.length_c   1.000
_cell.angle_alpha   90.00
_cell.angle_beta   90.00
_cell.angle_gamma   90.00
#
_symmetry.space_group_name_H-M   'P 1'
#
loop_
_entity.id
_entity.type
_entity.pdbx_description
1 polymer ?
#
loop_
_entity_poly.entity_id
_entity_poly.type
_entity_poly.pdbx_seq_one_letter_code
_entity_poly.pdbx_strand_id
1 'polypeptide(L)'
;MTPVNNDRYIQEDQMGRPAINTVFVDAAKKDEFNTTIPSNQGAKFASKFQDKLLALNAGYTTNALGMDAATFTGALATDVLTVSTVGTTTFFDGTNVLTGRTLTDDVISVELLLIFGGPDGTANPALTDDNVDANDKAFLDAFPYLASPH
;
A
#
# COMPACT_ATOMS: atom_id res chain seq x y z
N MET A 1 19.64 -11.87 -21.21
CA MET A 1 18.73 -10.72 -21.16
C MET A 1 19.49 -9.52 -21.66
N THR A 2 19.05 -8.90 -22.73
CA THR A 2 19.64 -7.65 -23.23
C THR A 2 19.34 -6.55 -22.20
N PRO A 3 20.34 -5.76 -21.76
CA PRO A 3 20.07 -4.65 -20.86
C PRO A 3 19.06 -3.71 -21.53
N VAL A 4 17.97 -3.44 -20.85
CA VAL A 4 17.05 -2.40 -21.29
C VAL A 4 17.83 -1.09 -21.21
N ASN A 5 17.96 -0.41 -22.33
CA ASN A 5 18.66 0.88 -22.40
C ASN A 5 17.82 1.92 -21.65
N ASN A 6 18.15 2.16 -20.39
CA ASN A 6 17.47 3.10 -19.50
C ASN A 6 17.55 4.55 -19.98
N ASP A 7 18.40 4.85 -20.97
CA ASP A 7 18.58 6.22 -21.48
C ASP A 7 17.40 6.74 -22.33
N ARG A 8 16.37 5.90 -22.56
CA ARG A 8 15.20 6.25 -23.38
C ARG A 8 13.91 6.45 -22.60
N TYR A 9 13.90 6.11 -21.30
CA TYR A 9 12.67 6.15 -20.52
C TYR A 9 12.88 7.01 -19.28
N ILE A 10 12.00 7.97 -19.09
CA ILE A 10 11.92 8.80 -17.89
C ILE A 10 10.64 8.37 -17.17
N GLN A 11 10.73 8.13 -15.87
CA GLN A 11 9.55 7.87 -15.08
C GLN A 11 8.82 9.19 -14.81
N GLU A 12 7.60 9.30 -15.30
CA GLU A 12 6.77 10.50 -15.19
C GLU A 12 5.84 10.41 -13.98
N ASP A 13 5.28 9.22 -13.71
CA ASP A 13 4.35 8.96 -12.61
C ASP A 13 4.28 7.48 -12.28
N GLN A 14 3.80 7.16 -11.07
CA GLN A 14 3.48 5.79 -10.66
C GLN A 14 2.52 5.76 -9.47
N MET A 15 1.72 4.72 -9.40
CA MET A 15 0.97 4.31 -8.21
C MET A 15 0.83 2.79 -8.24
N GLY A 16 1.60 2.10 -7.40
CA GLY A 16 1.54 0.65 -7.28
C GLY A 16 0.47 0.19 -6.28
N ARG A 17 0.35 0.91 -5.16
CA ARG A 17 -0.55 0.59 -4.06
C ARG A 17 -1.40 1.80 -3.64
N PRO A 18 -2.68 1.59 -3.25
CA PRO A 18 -3.51 2.66 -2.73
C PRO A 18 -2.89 3.33 -1.50
N ALA A 19 -3.24 4.57 -1.27
CA ALA A 19 -2.92 5.37 -0.10
C ALA A 19 -1.42 5.62 0.20
N ILE A 20 -0.46 4.89 -0.37
CA ILE A 20 0.97 5.05 -0.03
C ILE A 20 1.44 6.49 -0.23
N ASN A 21 1.31 7.03 -1.44
CA ASN A 21 1.66 8.43 -1.70
C ASN A 21 0.78 9.39 -0.87
N THR A 22 -0.50 9.08 -0.72
CA THR A 22 -1.46 9.94 -0.03
C THR A 22 -1.16 10.09 1.45
N VAL A 23 -0.85 8.99 2.13
CA VAL A 23 -0.69 8.94 3.59
C VAL A 23 0.74 9.24 4.02
N PHE A 24 1.71 8.61 3.36
CA PHE A 24 3.10 8.59 3.83
C PHE A 24 3.99 9.67 3.21
N VAL A 25 3.57 10.28 2.09
CA VAL A 25 4.39 11.30 1.41
C VAL A 25 3.86 12.69 1.68
N ASP A 26 4.73 13.58 2.17
CA ASP A 26 4.38 14.99 2.36
C ASP A 26 4.03 15.66 1.02
N ALA A 27 3.08 16.60 1.05
CA ALA A 27 2.53 17.23 -0.15
C ALA A 27 3.61 17.77 -1.11
N ALA A 28 4.66 18.38 -0.57
CA ALA A 28 5.77 18.94 -1.37
C ALA A 28 6.71 17.86 -1.97
N LYS A 29 6.50 16.58 -1.66
CA LYS A 29 7.36 15.47 -2.07
C LYS A 29 6.64 14.42 -2.92
N LYS A 30 5.36 14.61 -3.20
CA LYS A 30 4.54 13.66 -3.96
C LYS A 30 5.07 13.43 -5.37
N ASP A 31 5.38 14.48 -6.10
CA ASP A 31 5.95 14.37 -7.45
C ASP A 31 7.34 13.74 -7.43
N GLU A 32 8.19 14.09 -6.43
CA GLU A 32 9.49 13.43 -6.26
C GLU A 32 9.35 11.94 -5.98
N PHE A 33 8.35 11.53 -5.19
CA PHE A 33 8.09 10.12 -4.93
C PHE A 33 7.66 9.40 -6.20
N ASN A 34 6.66 9.93 -6.91
CA ASN A 34 6.11 9.33 -8.13
C ASN A 34 7.13 9.23 -9.27
N THR A 35 8.06 10.18 -9.37
CA THR A 35 9.11 10.17 -10.40
C THR A 35 10.39 9.45 -9.95
N THR A 36 10.47 9.00 -8.71
CA THR A 36 11.59 8.17 -8.23
C THR A 36 11.38 6.71 -8.65
N ILE A 37 12.33 6.15 -9.40
CA ILE A 37 12.26 4.74 -9.81
C ILE A 37 12.19 3.82 -8.60
N PRO A 38 11.42 2.71 -8.65
CA PRO A 38 11.17 1.83 -7.51
C PRO A 38 12.42 1.37 -6.76
N SER A 39 13.51 1.06 -7.48
CA SER A 39 14.78 0.64 -6.87
C SER A 39 15.43 1.69 -5.96
N ASN A 40 15.06 2.96 -6.08
CA ASN A 40 15.61 4.06 -5.28
C ASN A 40 14.63 4.55 -4.21
N GLN A 41 13.35 4.17 -4.27
CA GLN A 41 12.34 4.67 -3.34
C GLN A 41 12.63 4.29 -1.89
N GLY A 42 13.00 3.03 -1.63
CA GLY A 42 13.34 2.57 -0.28
C GLY A 42 14.43 3.42 0.37
N ALA A 43 15.54 3.66 -0.33
CA ALA A 43 16.65 4.46 0.18
C ALA A 43 16.27 5.92 0.43
N LYS A 44 15.36 6.50 -0.37
CA LYS A 44 14.96 7.90 -0.24
C LYS A 44 13.83 8.14 0.75
N PHE A 45 12.92 7.21 0.92
CA PHE A 45 11.64 7.47 1.57
C PHE A 45 11.35 6.61 2.80
N ALA A 46 12.01 5.45 3.02
CA ALA A 46 11.68 4.57 4.15
C ALA A 46 11.76 5.27 5.51
N SER A 47 12.79 6.06 5.77
CA SER A 47 12.90 6.82 7.03
C SER A 47 11.80 7.88 7.17
N LYS A 48 11.44 8.56 6.09
CA LYS A 48 10.35 9.56 6.09
C LYS A 48 9.00 8.90 6.34
N PHE A 49 8.79 7.72 5.78
CA PHE A 49 7.59 6.92 6.04
C PHE A 49 7.52 6.47 7.51
N GLN A 50 8.66 6.09 8.09
CA GLN A 50 8.74 5.74 9.50
C GLN A 50 8.41 6.96 10.40
N ASP A 51 9.00 8.12 10.12
CA ASP A 51 8.68 9.36 10.83
C ASP A 51 7.18 9.68 10.73
N LYS A 52 6.60 9.50 9.54
CA LYS A 52 5.17 9.73 9.29
C LYS A 52 4.29 8.74 10.05
N LEU A 53 4.64 7.44 10.04
CA LEU A 53 3.92 6.41 10.79
C LEU A 53 3.89 6.73 12.29
N LEU A 54 5.05 7.09 12.84
CA LEU A 54 5.17 7.41 14.27
C LEU A 54 4.49 8.75 14.62
N ALA A 55 4.38 9.68 13.67
CA ALA A 55 3.59 10.90 13.85
C ALA A 55 2.08 10.63 13.84
N LEU A 56 1.62 9.67 13.01
CA LEU A 56 0.22 9.24 12.96
C LEU A 56 -0.17 8.39 14.16
N ASN A 57 0.73 7.51 14.60
CA ASN A 57 0.52 6.62 15.74
C ASN A 57 1.79 6.58 16.61
N ALA A 58 1.88 7.49 17.56
CA ALA A 58 3.02 7.58 18.49
C ALA A 58 3.17 6.33 19.38
N GLY A 59 2.11 5.54 19.55
CA GLY A 59 2.12 4.28 20.29
C GLY A 59 2.45 3.05 19.44
N TYR A 60 2.84 3.22 18.17
CA TYR A 60 3.14 2.11 17.29
C TYR A 60 4.33 1.29 17.81
N THR A 61 4.11 0.01 18.03
CA THR A 61 5.15 -0.97 18.37
C THR A 61 5.33 -1.97 17.23
N THR A 62 4.31 -2.80 17.00
CA THR A 62 4.17 -3.69 15.86
C THR A 62 2.73 -3.62 15.34
N ASN A 63 2.51 -4.03 14.10
CA ASN A 63 1.17 -4.19 13.54
C ASN A 63 0.70 -5.66 13.66
N ALA A 64 -0.51 -5.94 13.19
CA ALA A 64 -1.12 -7.27 13.20
C ALA A 64 -0.35 -8.34 12.39
N LEU A 65 0.62 -7.92 11.57
CA LEU A 65 1.55 -8.82 10.86
C LEU A 65 2.87 -9.01 11.62
N GLY A 66 2.99 -8.47 12.84
CA GLY A 66 4.21 -8.55 13.64
C GLY A 66 5.36 -7.64 13.15
N MET A 67 5.10 -6.73 12.22
CA MET A 67 6.12 -5.81 11.68
C MET A 67 6.28 -4.60 12.58
N ASP A 68 7.52 -4.31 13.01
CA ASP A 68 7.86 -3.04 13.63
C ASP A 68 7.83 -1.88 12.62
N ALA A 69 7.97 -0.65 13.10
CA ALA A 69 7.85 0.55 12.27
C ALA A 69 8.84 0.56 11.09
N ALA A 70 10.09 0.15 11.31
CA ALA A 70 11.12 0.14 10.28
C ALA A 70 10.83 -0.92 9.20
N THR A 71 10.44 -2.11 9.61
CA THR A 71 10.10 -3.22 8.71
C THR A 71 8.86 -2.88 7.88
N PHE A 72 7.80 -2.38 8.54
CA PHE A 72 6.56 -2.02 7.85
C PHE A 72 6.78 -0.90 6.85
N THR A 73 7.41 0.20 7.24
CA THR A 73 7.64 1.33 6.34
C THR A 73 8.67 1.04 5.26
N GLY A 74 9.64 0.16 5.54
CA GLY A 74 10.55 -0.36 4.52
C GLY A 74 9.83 -1.14 3.43
N ALA A 75 8.84 -1.97 3.80
CA ALA A 75 7.99 -2.69 2.84
C ALA A 75 7.07 -1.75 2.04
N LEU A 76 6.62 -0.65 2.65
CA LEU A 76 5.77 0.34 1.99
C LEU A 76 6.53 1.29 1.05
N ALA A 77 7.79 1.60 1.36
CA ALA A 77 8.54 2.64 0.67
C ALA A 77 8.84 2.34 -0.80
N THR A 78 8.84 1.06 -1.21
CA THR A 78 8.84 0.67 -2.62
C THR A 78 7.39 0.48 -3.07
N ASP A 79 6.82 1.51 -3.67
CA ASP A 79 5.42 1.52 -4.12
C ASP A 79 5.27 0.78 -5.45
N VAL A 80 5.14 -0.54 -5.38
CA VAL A 80 4.97 -1.43 -6.52
C VAL A 80 3.81 -2.39 -6.27
N LEU A 81 3.13 -2.78 -7.32
CA LEU A 81 2.18 -3.89 -7.29
C LEU A 81 2.96 -5.20 -7.36
N THR A 82 2.95 -5.96 -6.29
CA THR A 82 3.53 -7.31 -6.28
C THR A 82 2.54 -8.33 -6.81
N VAL A 83 3.04 -9.41 -7.42
CA VAL A 83 2.22 -10.52 -7.90
C VAL A 83 2.85 -11.84 -7.51
N SER A 84 2.03 -12.85 -7.18
CA SER A 84 2.51 -14.23 -7.03
C SER A 84 2.74 -14.84 -8.42
N THR A 85 3.88 -15.49 -8.61
CA THR A 85 4.19 -16.25 -9.84
C THR A 85 3.95 -17.74 -9.70
N VAL A 86 3.57 -18.22 -8.52
CA VAL A 86 3.45 -19.64 -8.19
C VAL A 86 2.10 -20.02 -7.54
N GLY A 87 1.27 -19.05 -7.24
CA GLY A 87 -0.02 -19.28 -6.57
C GLY A 87 -1.01 -18.16 -6.87
N THR A 88 -2.16 -18.22 -6.21
CA THR A 88 -3.18 -17.17 -6.30
C THR A 88 -2.65 -15.89 -5.69
N THR A 89 -2.85 -14.78 -6.37
CA THR A 89 -2.56 -13.45 -5.82
C THR A 89 -3.60 -13.09 -4.77
N THR A 90 -3.18 -12.39 -3.72
CA THR A 90 -4.05 -11.99 -2.62
C THR A 90 -3.63 -10.66 -2.03
N PHE A 91 -4.58 -9.90 -1.48
CA PHE A 91 -4.28 -8.75 -0.66
C PHE A 91 -3.76 -9.21 0.72
N PHE A 92 -4.47 -10.16 1.33
CA PHE A 92 -4.04 -10.84 2.54
C PHE A 92 -4.76 -12.19 2.68
N ASP A 93 -4.02 -13.31 2.82
CA ASP A 93 -4.57 -14.65 3.00
C ASP A 93 -4.24 -15.27 4.37
N GLY A 94 -3.80 -14.44 5.32
CA GLY A 94 -3.33 -14.89 6.64
C GLY A 94 -1.82 -15.15 6.71
N THR A 95 -1.13 -15.19 5.58
CA THR A 95 0.32 -15.46 5.49
C THR A 95 1.00 -14.53 4.51
N ASN A 96 0.45 -14.40 3.30
CA ASN A 96 0.99 -13.58 2.23
C ASN A 96 0.24 -12.25 2.15
N VAL A 97 0.97 -11.17 1.93
CA VAL A 97 0.41 -9.82 1.81
C VAL A 97 0.85 -9.18 0.52
N LEU A 98 -0.04 -8.34 -0.04
CA LEU A 98 0.23 -7.44 -1.16
C LEU A 98 0.75 -8.17 -2.43
N THR A 99 0.29 -9.41 -2.68
CA THR A 99 0.59 -10.14 -3.90
C THR A 99 -0.48 -9.94 -4.99
N GLY A 100 -1.42 -9.08 -4.75
CA GLY A 100 -2.54 -8.70 -5.61
C GLY A 100 -3.73 -8.28 -4.78
N ARG A 101 -4.82 -7.92 -5.44
CA ARG A 101 -6.11 -7.62 -4.80
C ARG A 101 -7.25 -7.86 -5.77
N THR A 102 -8.41 -8.19 -5.25
CA THR A 102 -9.67 -8.26 -6.01
C THR A 102 -10.44 -6.95 -5.91
N LEU A 103 -11.47 -6.80 -6.73
CA LEU A 103 -12.36 -5.62 -6.68
C LEU A 103 -13.19 -5.56 -5.38
N THR A 104 -13.29 -6.67 -4.66
CA THR A 104 -14.06 -6.79 -3.41
C THR A 104 -13.21 -6.68 -2.15
N ASP A 105 -11.89 -6.57 -2.27
CA ASP A 105 -11.02 -6.43 -1.10
C ASP A 105 -11.22 -5.06 -0.45
N ASP A 106 -11.46 -5.06 0.85
CA ASP A 106 -11.50 -3.85 1.68
C ASP A 106 -10.07 -3.39 2.00
N VAL A 107 -9.47 -2.68 1.04
CA VAL A 107 -8.06 -2.30 1.10
C VAL A 107 -7.81 -1.22 2.15
N ILE A 108 -8.71 -0.25 2.26
CA ILE A 108 -8.50 0.93 3.15
C ILE A 108 -8.60 0.51 4.61
N SER A 109 -9.61 -0.26 5.00
CA SER A 109 -9.73 -0.74 6.38
C SER A 109 -8.54 -1.63 6.78
N VAL A 110 -8.02 -2.49 5.87
CA VAL A 110 -6.80 -3.25 6.16
C VAL A 110 -5.57 -2.33 6.31
N GLU A 111 -5.43 -1.31 5.49
CA GLU A 111 -4.33 -0.33 5.63
C GLU A 111 -4.42 0.45 6.96
N LEU A 112 -5.61 0.90 7.33
CA LEU A 112 -5.87 1.55 8.62
C LEU A 112 -5.58 0.62 9.80
N LEU A 113 -6.00 -0.65 9.70
CA LEU A 113 -5.72 -1.66 10.71
C LEU A 113 -4.21 -1.84 10.93
N LEU A 114 -3.43 -1.89 9.85
CA LEU A 114 -1.96 -2.04 9.94
C LEU A 114 -1.27 -0.81 10.51
N ILE A 115 -1.85 0.37 10.39
CA ILE A 115 -1.32 1.62 10.96
C ILE A 115 -1.73 1.78 12.43
N PHE A 116 -2.98 1.51 12.78
CA PHE A 116 -3.57 1.89 14.04
C PHE A 116 -3.97 0.71 14.95
N GLY A 117 -4.17 -0.48 14.39
CA GLY A 117 -4.73 -1.64 15.11
C GLY A 117 -3.79 -2.29 16.13
N GLY A 118 -2.50 -2.00 16.12
CA GLY A 118 -1.53 -2.59 17.02
C GLY A 118 -1.24 -4.07 16.74
N PRO A 119 -0.60 -4.79 17.67
CA PRO A 119 -0.13 -6.16 17.46
C PRO A 119 -1.23 -7.19 17.19
N ASP A 120 -2.42 -6.98 17.73
CA ASP A 120 -3.56 -7.88 17.62
C ASP A 120 -4.74 -7.32 16.80
N GLY A 121 -4.56 -6.12 16.24
CA GLY A 121 -5.58 -5.44 15.43
C GLY A 121 -6.70 -4.78 16.25
N THR A 122 -6.60 -4.74 17.60
CA THR A 122 -7.69 -4.25 18.44
C THR A 122 -7.46 -2.86 19.03
N ALA A 123 -6.24 -2.31 18.88
CA ALA A 123 -5.95 -0.96 19.32
C ALA A 123 -6.66 0.07 18.43
N ASN A 124 -7.02 1.21 19.03
CA ASN A 124 -7.64 2.35 18.33
C ASN A 124 -8.80 1.98 17.38
N PRO A 125 -9.84 1.26 17.80
CA PRO A 125 -10.87 0.70 16.92
C PRO A 125 -11.66 1.77 16.12
N ALA A 126 -11.65 3.02 16.56
CA ALA A 126 -12.26 4.12 15.82
C ALA A 126 -11.42 4.62 14.62
N LEU A 127 -10.20 4.12 14.45
CA LEU A 127 -9.26 4.51 13.40
C LEU A 127 -8.88 3.35 12.47
N THR A 128 -9.45 2.17 12.67
CA THR A 128 -9.10 0.94 11.93
C THR A 128 -10.08 0.57 10.83
N ASP A 129 -11.05 1.43 10.57
CA ASP A 129 -12.14 1.19 9.63
C ASP A 129 -12.53 2.51 8.96
N ASP A 130 -12.82 2.49 7.66
CA ASP A 130 -13.33 3.64 6.92
C ASP A 130 -14.86 3.68 6.85
N ASN A 131 -15.53 2.68 7.46
CA ASN A 131 -16.98 2.46 7.46
C ASN A 131 -17.61 2.26 6.08
N VAL A 132 -16.85 1.69 5.15
CA VAL A 132 -17.28 1.28 3.82
C VAL A 132 -17.01 -0.20 3.62
N ASP A 133 -17.91 -1.06 4.15
CA ASP A 133 -17.69 -2.51 4.22
C ASP A 133 -17.88 -3.26 2.89
N ALA A 134 -18.52 -2.64 1.91
CA ALA A 134 -18.85 -3.30 0.66
C ALA A 134 -19.04 -2.33 -0.50
N ASN A 135 -18.85 -2.86 -1.71
CA ASN A 135 -19.19 -2.14 -2.93
C ASN A 135 -20.71 -1.95 -3.04
N ASP A 136 -21.16 -0.74 -3.33
CA ASP A 136 -22.56 -0.35 -3.42
C ASP A 136 -23.20 -0.63 -4.79
N LYS A 137 -22.42 -1.14 -5.75
CA LYS A 137 -22.85 -1.39 -7.12
C LYS A 137 -22.22 -2.70 -7.64
N ALA A 138 -23.03 -3.52 -8.32
CA ALA A 138 -22.57 -4.78 -8.87
C ALA A 138 -21.45 -4.59 -9.90
N PHE A 139 -20.41 -5.41 -9.80
CA PHE A 139 -19.37 -5.51 -10.80
C PHE A 139 -19.88 -6.17 -12.09
N LEU A 140 -19.21 -5.93 -13.22
CA LEU A 140 -19.53 -6.54 -14.48
C LEU A 140 -18.89 -7.95 -14.58
N ASP A 141 -19.61 -8.88 -15.21
CA ASP A 141 -19.09 -10.24 -15.49
C ASP A 141 -18.06 -10.26 -16.65
N ALA A 142 -18.00 -9.17 -17.43
CA ALA A 142 -17.11 -9.03 -18.58
C ALA A 142 -16.19 -7.80 -18.41
N PHE A 143 -15.06 -7.80 -19.14
CA PHE A 143 -14.17 -6.63 -19.16
C PHE A 143 -14.95 -5.33 -19.44
N PRO A 144 -14.70 -4.24 -18.69
CA PRO A 144 -13.59 -4.01 -17.75
C PRO A 144 -13.79 -4.52 -16.33
N TYR A 145 -14.83 -5.27 -16.02
CA TYR A 145 -15.20 -5.85 -14.71
C TYR A 145 -15.58 -4.82 -13.63
N LEU A 146 -15.23 -3.56 -13.80
CA LEU A 146 -15.59 -2.49 -12.87
C LEU A 146 -17.10 -2.19 -12.92
N ALA A 147 -17.67 -1.81 -11.79
CA ALA A 147 -19.03 -1.27 -11.75
C ALA A 147 -19.14 -0.03 -12.65
N SER A 148 -20.34 0.21 -13.22
CA SER A 148 -20.59 1.43 -13.97
C SER A 148 -20.52 2.66 -13.05
N PRO A 149 -20.11 3.83 -13.53
CA PRO A 149 -20.16 5.06 -12.74
C PRO A 149 -21.58 5.38 -12.23
N HIS A 150 -21.65 6.14 -11.13
CA HIS A 150 -22.89 6.68 -10.61
C HIS A 150 -23.40 7.83 -11.48
#